data_632c3d322ad37c55e87ffa5446f15da6
#
_entry.id   632c3d322ad37c55e87ffa5446f15da6
#
_cell.length_a   1.000
_cell.length_b   1.000
_cell.length_c   1.000
_cell.angle_alpha   90.00
_cell.angle_beta   90.00
_cell.angle_gamma   90.00
#
_symmetry.space_group_name_H-M   'P 1'
#
loop_
_entity.id
_entity.type
_entity.pdbx_description
1 polymer ?
#
loop_
_entity_poly.entity_id
_entity_poly.type
_entity_poly.pdbx_seq_one_letter_code
_entity_poly.pdbx_strand_id
1 'polypeptide(L)' 'MKTLRIVNDGSCSYVERQFCRRLWLRVTPKYRTNIEAYNWVRKQGKVNLLKKGK' A
#
# COMPACT_ATOMS: atom_id res chain seq x y z
N MET A 1 -2.25 -13.74 6.94
CA MET A 1 -2.84 -12.56 6.29
C MET A 1 -1.76 -11.51 6.03
N LYS A 2 -1.75 -10.96 4.84
CA LYS A 2 -0.76 -9.94 4.49
C LYS A 2 -1.15 -8.61 5.09
N THR A 3 -0.17 -7.87 5.55
CA THR A 3 -0.36 -6.51 6.03
C THR A 3 0.19 -5.54 4.99
N LEU A 4 -0.66 -4.67 4.50
CA LEU A 4 -0.33 -3.69 3.48
C LEU A 4 -0.64 -2.30 3.98
N ARG A 5 0.04 -1.31 3.43
CA ARG A 5 -0.29 0.08 3.69
C ARG A 5 -0.14 0.88 2.42
N ILE A 6 -0.99 1.89 2.28
CA ILE A 6 -0.91 2.82 1.16
C ILE A 6 -0.16 4.04 1.64
N VAL A 7 0.91 4.37 0.93
CA VAL A 7 1.74 5.52 1.27
C VAL A 7 1.53 6.58 0.20
N ASN A 8 1.33 7.80 0.63
CA ASN A 8 1.21 8.94 -0.28
C ASN A 8 2.34 9.91 0.03
N ASP A 9 3.19 10.17 -0.94
CA ASP A 9 4.34 11.03 -0.73
C ASP A 9 4.10 12.47 -1.21
N GLY A 10 2.86 12.81 -1.50
CA GLY A 10 2.50 14.13 -1.96
C GLY A 10 2.16 14.19 -3.42
N SER A 11 2.87 13.47 -4.25
CA SER A 11 2.61 13.47 -5.70
C SER A 11 2.22 12.10 -6.22
N CYS A 12 2.57 11.04 -5.51
CA CYS A 12 2.30 9.69 -5.93
C CYS A 12 1.83 8.85 -4.75
N SER A 13 1.18 7.75 -5.05
CA SER A 13 0.77 6.77 -4.05
C SER A 13 1.29 5.41 -4.44
N TYR A 14 1.62 4.61 -3.45
CA TYR A 14 2.06 3.25 -3.70
C TYR A 14 1.71 2.38 -2.50
N VAL A 15 1.82 1.07 -2.68
CA VAL A 15 1.49 0.12 -1.63
C VAL A 15 2.77 -0.53 -1.14
N GLU A 16 2.88 -0.64 0.17
CA GLU A 16 3.99 -1.35 0.80
C GLU A 16 3.45 -2.55 1.57
N ARG A 17 4.22 -3.62 1.57
CA ARG A 17 3.90 -4.82 2.32
C ARG A 17 4.86 -4.95 3.49
N GLN A 18 4.32 -5.30 4.65
CA GLN A 18 5.13 -5.56 5.83
C GLN A 18 5.66 -7.00 5.81
N PHE A 19 6.97 -7.15 5.87
CA PHE A 19 7.62 -8.45 5.95
C PHE A 19 8.05 -8.76 7.38
N CYS A 20 8.46 -7.74 8.10
CA CYS A 20 8.83 -7.82 9.51
C CYS A 20 8.29 -6.57 10.19
N ARG A 21 8.41 -6.53 11.52
CA ARG A 21 7.89 -5.39 12.27
C ARG A 21 8.40 -4.05 11.74
N ARG A 22 9.64 -4.02 11.29
CA ARG A 22 10.26 -2.77 10.83
C ARG A 22 10.55 -2.75 9.35
N LEU A 23 10.27 -3.85 8.66
CA LEU A 23 10.60 -3.93 7.25
C LEU A 23 9.35 -3.82 6.39
N TRP A 24 9.29 -2.74 5.63
CA TRP A 24 8.24 -2.51 4.66
C TRP A 24 8.86 -2.36 3.29
N LEU A 25 8.36 -3.09 2.32
CA LEU A 25 8.87 -3.02 0.96
C LEU A 25 7.74 -2.63 0.02
N ARG A 26 8.07 -1.77 -0.94
CA ARG A 26 7.12 -1.37 -1.95
C ARG A 26 6.85 -2.54 -2.89
N VAL A 27 5.58 -2.85 -3.09
CA VAL A 27 5.17 -3.97 -3.94
C VAL A 27 4.44 -3.53 -5.19
N THR A 28 4.25 -2.22 -5.38
CA THR A 28 3.61 -1.68 -6.56
C THR A 28 4.44 -0.52 -7.11
N PRO A 29 4.26 -0.20 -8.40
CA PRO A 29 4.83 1.04 -8.90
C PRO A 29 4.14 2.23 -8.25
N LYS A 30 4.70 3.41 -8.44
CA LYS A 30 4.08 4.63 -7.93
C LYS A 30 2.91 5.00 -8.83
N TYR A 31 1.75 5.12 -8.22
CA TYR A 31 0.53 5.52 -8.91
C TYR A 31 0.29 7.01 -8.72
N ARG A 32 -0.41 7.59 -9.67
CA ARG A 32 -0.74 9.02 -9.58
C ARG A 32 -1.83 9.31 -8.57
N THR A 33 -2.72 8.35 -8.34
CA THR A 33 -3.85 8.56 -7.43
C THR A 33 -3.95 7.43 -6.43
N ASN A 34 -4.61 7.75 -5.31
CA ASN A 34 -4.87 6.73 -4.28
C ASN A 34 -5.81 5.65 -4.79
N ILE A 35 -6.68 6.01 -5.72
CA ILE A 35 -7.67 5.07 -6.25
C ILE A 35 -6.99 3.87 -6.90
N GLU A 36 -5.94 4.12 -7.67
CA GLU A 36 -5.21 3.04 -8.31
C GLU A 36 -4.58 2.12 -7.28
N ALA A 37 -3.99 2.69 -6.22
CA ALA A 37 -3.41 1.89 -5.16
C ALA A 37 -4.47 1.05 -4.46
N TYR A 38 -5.63 1.63 -4.17
CA TYR A 38 -6.73 0.90 -3.56
C TYR A 38 -7.21 -0.24 -4.46
N ASN A 39 -7.31 0.01 -5.74
CA ASN A 39 -7.74 -1.02 -6.68
C ASN A 39 -6.76 -2.20 -6.66
N TRP A 40 -5.49 -1.92 -6.60
CA TRP A 40 -4.49 -2.98 -6.51
C TRP A 40 -4.68 -3.80 -5.24
N VAL A 41 -4.90 -3.12 -4.10
CA VAL A 41 -5.09 -3.81 -2.83
C VAL A 41 -6.34 -4.68 -2.86
N ARG A 42 -7.41 -4.19 -3.46
CA ARG A 42 -8.66 -4.95 -3.53
C ARG A 42 -8.51 -6.25 -4.31
N LYS A 43 -7.63 -6.24 -5.30
CA LYS A 43 -7.38 -7.44 -6.10
C LYS A 43 -6.63 -8.52 -5.32
N GLN A 44 -6.01 -8.14 -4.22
CA GLN A 44 -5.26 -9.11 -3.40
C GLN A 44 -6.16 -9.96 -2.52
N GLY A 45 -7.45 -9.65 -2.45
CA GLY A 45 -8.36 -10.38 -1.60
C GLY A 45 -8.31 -9.90 -0.17
N LYS A 46 -8.34 -10.84 0.76
CA LYS A 46 -8.33 -10.48 2.18
C LYS A 46 -6.94 -10.08 2.62
N VAL A 47 -6.78 -8.83 2.97
CA VAL A 47 -5.52 -8.30 3.48
C VAL A 47 -5.83 -7.33 4.61
N ASN A 48 -4.85 -7.14 5.47
CA ASN A 48 -4.94 -6.15 6.53
C ASN A 48 -4.37 -4.84 6.00
N LEU A 49 -5.25 -3.87 5.73
CA LEU A 49 -4.85 -2.61 5.16
C LEU A 49 -4.74 -1.55 6.25
N LEU A 50 -3.55 -1.03 6.42
CA LEU A 50 -3.30 0.07 7.34
C LEU A 50 -3.28 1.36 6.54
N LYS A 51 -4.15 2.31 6.91
CA LYS A 51 -4.10 3.63 6.31
C LYS A 51 -3.11 4.47 7.06
N LYS A 52 -2.04 4.80 6.40
CA LYS A 52 -1.12 5.77 6.97
C LYS A 52 -1.51 7.11 6.38
N GLY A 53 -2.32 7.85 7.09
CA GLY A 53 -2.62 9.21 6.73
C GLY A 53 -1.32 9.98 6.80
N LYS A 54 -1.14 10.95 5.94
CA LYS A 54 0.06 11.69 5.93
C LYS A 54 0.25 12.56 7.10
#